data_3703f2ede769ac527583191fa1ee6d7d
#
_entry.id   3703f2ede769ac527583191fa1ee6d7d
#
_cell.length_a   1.000
_cell.length_b   1.000
_cell.length_c   1.000
_cell.angle_alpha   90.00
_cell.angle_beta   90.00
_cell.angle_gamma   90.00
#
_symmetry.space_group_name_H-M   'P 1'
#
loop_
_entity.id
_entity.type
_entity.pdbx_description
1 polymer ?
#
loop_
_entity_poly.entity_id
_entity_poly.type
_entity_poly.pdbx_seq_one_letter_code
_entity_poly.pdbx_strand_id
1 'polypeptide(L)'
;MTRLQPVRHNNNETTAILTVLKTRIITALILAPIAIGGIFFLPPLGFALFTGAIITLGAWEWANLSGLEGQAGRVVYALVTAAVLYGLLNVPAVAVLWLALVWWVVGFLLVRSYPGGAARWGSIPARAVMGLLVLVPAWVGLNHLRTGGFQFGDSTNNLLVILYVFCVVWVADIGAYFAGRAFGKAKLAPRVSPGKSWAGVWGGLIAVGVFAVVISVLASADTVETLLLVLASLVTGLVSVVGDLLESMLKRFRGIKDSSQLLPGHGGIMDRIDSLTAAIPVFALAITQLGWLATGHW
;
A
#
# COMPACT_ATOMS: atom_id res chain seq x y z
N MET A 1 40.84 -41.96 12.08
CA MET A 1 39.74 -41.60 12.99
C MET A 1 39.69 -40.07 13.12
N THR A 2 38.92 -39.43 12.27
CA THR A 2 38.77 -37.96 12.26
C THR A 2 37.66 -37.60 13.23
N ARG A 3 37.99 -36.96 14.35
CA ARG A 3 36.99 -36.51 15.32
C ARG A 3 36.18 -35.35 14.72
N LEU A 4 34.90 -35.56 14.51
CA LEU A 4 33.92 -34.51 14.23
C LEU A 4 33.88 -33.57 15.42
N GLN A 5 34.24 -32.28 15.22
CA GLN A 5 34.05 -31.26 16.23
C GLN A 5 32.56 -30.95 16.34
N PRO A 6 32.00 -30.79 17.55
CA PRO A 6 30.60 -30.42 17.72
C PRO A 6 30.37 -28.97 17.18
N VAL A 7 29.34 -28.83 16.34
CA VAL A 7 28.85 -27.53 15.87
C VAL A 7 28.44 -26.74 17.11
N ARG A 8 29.22 -25.71 17.48
CA ARG A 8 28.84 -24.76 18.52
C ARG A 8 27.64 -23.98 18.00
N HIS A 9 26.44 -24.29 18.47
CA HIS A 9 25.27 -23.45 18.31
C HIS A 9 25.61 -22.06 18.88
N ASN A 10 25.58 -21.06 18.00
CA ASN A 10 25.94 -19.69 18.36
C ASN A 10 24.77 -19.06 19.10
N ASN A 11 24.76 -19.16 20.44
CA ASN A 11 23.71 -18.61 21.32
C ASN A 11 23.43 -17.11 21.03
N ASN A 12 24.44 -16.38 20.53
CA ASN A 12 24.30 -14.97 20.16
C ASN A 12 23.39 -14.75 18.94
N GLU A 13 23.41 -15.64 17.93
CA GLU A 13 22.53 -15.55 16.76
C GLU A 13 21.07 -15.84 17.14
N THR A 14 20.85 -16.87 17.96
CA THR A 14 19.51 -17.21 18.45
C THR A 14 18.92 -16.06 19.28
N THR A 15 19.71 -15.46 20.15
CA THR A 15 19.30 -14.31 20.98
C THR A 15 18.98 -13.08 20.12
N ALA A 16 19.79 -12.80 19.10
CA ALA A 16 19.54 -11.70 18.15
C ALA A 16 18.24 -11.90 17.37
N ILE A 17 17.98 -13.11 16.86
CA ILE A 17 16.74 -13.44 16.14
C ILE A 17 15.51 -13.28 17.04
N LEU A 18 15.57 -13.77 18.29
CA LEU A 18 14.49 -13.64 19.26
C LEU A 18 14.20 -12.18 19.63
N THR A 19 15.25 -11.35 19.76
CA THR A 19 15.10 -9.92 20.04
C THR A 19 14.41 -9.20 18.89
N VAL A 20 14.80 -9.47 17.64
CA VAL A 20 14.15 -8.89 16.45
C VAL A 20 12.69 -9.33 16.36
N LEU A 21 12.41 -10.62 16.60
CA LEU A 21 11.03 -11.15 16.58
C LEU A 21 10.17 -10.49 17.67
N LYS A 22 10.67 -10.39 18.89
CA LYS A 22 9.99 -9.71 20.01
C LYS A 22 9.66 -8.26 19.68
N THR A 23 10.61 -7.52 19.13
CA THR A 23 10.40 -6.12 18.72
C THR A 23 9.30 -6.02 17.67
N ARG A 24 9.31 -6.90 16.65
CA ARG A 24 8.25 -6.95 15.62
C ARG A 24 6.87 -7.22 16.23
N ILE A 25 6.75 -8.20 17.10
CA ILE A 25 5.47 -8.53 17.74
C ILE A 25 4.96 -7.35 18.55
N ILE A 26 5.81 -6.72 19.37
CA ILE A 26 5.42 -5.55 20.18
C ILE A 26 4.95 -4.40 19.29
N THR A 27 5.70 -4.06 18.25
CA THR A 27 5.32 -2.98 17.32
C THR A 27 3.99 -3.28 16.64
N ALA A 28 3.75 -4.52 16.17
CA ALA A 28 2.49 -4.92 15.57
C ALA A 28 1.32 -4.83 16.55
N LEU A 29 1.50 -5.27 17.82
CA LEU A 29 0.50 -5.21 18.87
C LEU A 29 0.12 -3.78 19.28
N ILE A 30 1.01 -2.80 19.05
CA ILE A 30 0.73 -1.38 19.28
C ILE A 30 0.06 -0.76 18.05
N LEU A 31 0.60 -1.01 16.86
CA LEU A 31 0.12 -0.35 15.63
C LEU A 31 -1.24 -0.86 15.18
N ALA A 32 -1.53 -2.15 15.31
CA ALA A 32 -2.81 -2.71 14.88
C ALA A 32 -4.01 -2.12 15.65
N PRO A 33 -4.01 -2.02 17.00
CA PRO A 33 -5.08 -1.34 17.73
C PRO A 33 -5.21 0.15 17.37
N ILE A 34 -4.10 0.85 17.14
CA ILE A 34 -4.11 2.27 16.73
C ILE A 34 -4.77 2.40 15.36
N ALA A 35 -4.40 1.57 14.40
CA ALA A 35 -4.99 1.59 13.05
C ALA A 35 -6.48 1.23 13.10
N ILE A 36 -6.85 0.15 13.79
CA ILE A 36 -8.25 -0.26 13.97
C ILE A 36 -9.04 0.84 14.68
N GLY A 37 -8.49 1.37 15.78
CA GLY A 37 -9.12 2.47 16.51
C GLY A 37 -9.34 3.71 15.65
N GLY A 38 -8.34 4.10 14.87
CA GLY A 38 -8.43 5.21 13.92
C GLY A 38 -9.47 5.00 12.83
N ILE A 39 -9.61 3.76 12.32
CA ILE A 39 -10.59 3.45 11.27
C ILE A 39 -12.02 3.42 11.84
N PHE A 40 -12.24 2.74 12.96
CA PHE A 40 -13.59 2.41 13.41
C PHE A 40 -14.21 3.42 14.37
N PHE A 41 -13.41 4.16 15.14
CA PHE A 41 -13.92 5.00 16.24
C PHE A 41 -13.81 6.51 15.98
N LEU A 42 -13.01 6.97 15.02
CA LEU A 42 -12.89 8.38 14.74
C LEU A 42 -14.07 8.89 13.88
N PRO A 43 -14.62 10.07 14.20
CA PRO A 43 -15.55 10.75 13.30
C PRO A 43 -14.84 11.14 11.98
N PRO A 44 -15.56 11.49 10.89
CA PRO A 44 -14.95 11.74 9.58
C PRO A 44 -13.78 12.73 9.60
N LEU A 45 -13.91 13.86 10.29
CA LEU A 45 -12.82 14.84 10.42
C LEU A 45 -11.62 14.25 11.21
N GLY A 46 -11.89 13.56 12.32
CA GLY A 46 -10.84 12.90 13.10
C GLY A 46 -10.11 11.83 12.28
N PHE A 47 -10.83 11.09 11.46
CA PHE A 47 -10.26 10.11 10.53
C PHE A 47 -9.39 10.78 9.45
N ALA A 48 -9.85 11.90 8.87
CA ALA A 48 -9.09 12.65 7.87
C ALA A 48 -7.79 13.21 8.46
N LEU A 49 -7.83 13.75 9.68
CA LEU A 49 -6.63 14.24 10.39
C LEU A 49 -5.67 13.09 10.75
N PHE A 50 -6.18 11.98 11.25
CA PHE A 50 -5.39 10.81 11.61
C PHE A 50 -4.68 10.21 10.39
N THR A 51 -5.41 9.97 9.31
CA THR A 51 -4.83 9.46 8.06
C THR A 51 -3.92 10.49 7.37
N GLY A 52 -4.26 11.78 7.47
CA GLY A 52 -3.41 12.87 7.01
C GLY A 52 -2.06 12.94 7.74
N ALA A 53 -2.06 12.69 9.05
CA ALA A 53 -0.81 12.58 9.82
C ALA A 53 0.06 11.40 9.37
N ILE A 54 -0.55 10.23 9.12
CA ILE A 54 0.16 9.05 8.59
C ILE A 54 0.77 9.36 7.20
N ILE A 55 0.00 9.97 6.31
CA ILE A 55 0.49 10.36 4.98
C ILE A 55 1.58 11.43 5.07
N THR A 56 1.48 12.37 5.98
CA THR A 56 2.51 13.41 6.21
C THR A 56 3.82 12.79 6.72
N LEU A 57 3.74 11.81 7.63
CA LEU A 57 4.91 11.03 8.05
C LEU A 57 5.48 10.20 6.89
N GLY A 58 4.63 9.56 6.08
CA GLY A 58 5.04 8.90 4.85
C GLY A 58 5.71 9.85 3.85
N ALA A 59 5.25 11.09 3.76
CA ALA A 59 5.89 12.12 2.94
C ALA A 59 7.29 12.50 3.45
N TRP A 60 7.48 12.59 4.76
CA TRP A 60 8.80 12.80 5.34
C TRP A 60 9.77 11.65 4.99
N GLU A 61 9.30 10.40 4.94
CA GLU A 61 10.08 9.25 4.48
C GLU A 61 10.29 9.29 2.96
N TRP A 62 9.26 9.64 2.20
CA TRP A 62 9.37 9.79 0.74
C TRP A 62 10.38 10.86 0.33
N ALA A 63 10.51 11.92 1.10
CA ALA A 63 11.56 12.92 0.89
C ALA A 63 12.95 12.29 0.89
N ASN A 64 13.21 11.32 1.78
CA ASN A 64 14.44 10.53 1.76
C ASN A 64 14.58 9.68 0.48
N LEU A 65 13.52 9.00 0.07
CA LEU A 65 13.50 8.27 -1.21
C LEU A 65 13.75 9.20 -2.40
N SER A 66 13.30 10.45 -2.31
CA SER A 66 13.52 11.47 -3.33
C SER A 66 14.98 12.00 -3.35
N GLY A 67 15.76 11.76 -2.28
CA GLY A 67 17.13 12.24 -2.15
C GLY A 67 17.26 13.55 -1.40
N LEU A 68 16.22 13.99 -0.70
CA LEU A 68 16.29 15.09 0.26
C LEU A 68 16.85 14.54 1.58
N GLU A 69 18.18 14.55 1.74
CA GLU A 69 18.85 13.89 2.87
C GLU A 69 18.79 14.71 4.16
N GLY A 70 18.72 16.05 4.05
CA GLY A 70 18.64 16.95 5.20
C GLY A 70 17.28 16.96 5.86
N GLN A 71 17.24 17.01 7.20
CA GLN A 71 15.98 17.04 7.97
C GLN A 71 15.10 18.24 7.60
N ALA A 72 15.68 19.41 7.36
CA ALA A 72 14.92 20.59 6.93
C ALA A 72 14.16 20.33 5.62
N GLY A 73 14.83 19.74 4.60
CA GLY A 73 14.19 19.39 3.33
C GLY A 73 13.06 18.38 3.48
N ARG A 74 13.23 17.36 4.35
CA ARG A 74 12.20 16.36 4.65
C ARG A 74 10.98 16.98 5.33
N VAL A 75 11.21 17.83 6.33
CA VAL A 75 10.13 18.54 7.04
C VAL A 75 9.39 19.47 6.09
N VAL A 76 10.10 20.26 5.28
CA VAL A 76 9.48 21.13 4.28
C VAL A 76 8.61 20.32 3.31
N TYR A 77 9.10 19.20 2.79
CA TYR A 77 8.33 18.34 1.89
C TYR A 77 7.07 17.76 2.57
N ALA A 78 7.19 17.33 3.81
CA ALA A 78 6.05 16.85 4.62
C ALA A 78 5.00 17.96 4.83
N LEU A 79 5.43 19.18 5.16
CA LEU A 79 4.54 20.34 5.33
C LEU A 79 3.88 20.74 4.00
N VAL A 80 4.62 20.72 2.89
CA VAL A 80 4.04 20.94 1.55
C VAL A 80 2.97 19.89 1.24
N THR A 81 3.25 18.61 1.54
CA THR A 81 2.27 17.55 1.36
C THR A 81 1.03 17.80 2.23
N ALA A 82 1.19 18.13 3.51
CA ALA A 82 0.07 18.46 4.40
C ALA A 82 -0.75 19.67 3.88
N ALA A 83 -0.09 20.69 3.35
CA ALA A 83 -0.77 21.84 2.75
C ALA A 83 -1.56 21.46 1.48
N VAL A 84 -1.01 20.53 0.66
CA VAL A 84 -1.73 19.98 -0.50
C VAL A 84 -2.96 19.19 -0.05
N LEU A 85 -2.86 18.34 0.97
CA LEU A 85 -4.01 17.60 1.53
C LEU A 85 -5.09 18.57 2.00
N TYR A 86 -4.72 19.63 2.72
CA TYR A 86 -5.65 20.66 3.18
C TYR A 86 -6.34 21.38 2.01
N GLY A 87 -5.58 21.77 0.98
CA GLY A 87 -6.12 22.43 -0.22
C GLY A 87 -7.08 21.56 -1.02
N LEU A 88 -6.98 20.23 -0.90
CA LEU A 88 -7.86 19.29 -1.60
C LEU A 88 -9.16 18.97 -0.86
N LEU A 89 -9.35 19.46 0.37
CA LEU A 89 -10.60 19.22 1.13
C LEU A 89 -11.87 19.64 0.37
N ASN A 90 -11.77 20.63 -0.52
CA ASN A 90 -12.91 21.13 -1.31
C ASN A 90 -12.86 20.71 -2.79
N VAL A 91 -11.93 19.83 -3.17
CA VAL A 91 -11.78 19.34 -4.55
C VAL A 91 -12.54 18.02 -4.70
N PRO A 92 -13.35 17.85 -5.77
CA PRO A 92 -14.03 16.58 -6.01
C PRO A 92 -13.05 15.40 -6.05
N ALA A 93 -13.24 14.42 -5.17
CA ALA A 93 -12.35 13.26 -5.03
C ALA A 93 -12.14 12.52 -6.36
N VAL A 94 -13.20 12.38 -7.15
CA VAL A 94 -13.20 11.65 -8.43
C VAL A 94 -12.13 12.16 -9.40
N ALA A 95 -11.90 13.49 -9.47
CA ALA A 95 -10.86 14.06 -10.34
C ALA A 95 -9.45 13.59 -9.91
N VAL A 96 -9.19 13.57 -8.60
CA VAL A 96 -7.91 13.08 -8.04
C VAL A 96 -7.76 11.57 -8.24
N LEU A 97 -8.84 10.81 -8.15
CA LEU A 97 -8.83 9.36 -8.36
C LEU A 97 -8.55 8.99 -9.82
N TRP A 98 -9.07 9.74 -10.79
CA TRP A 98 -8.71 9.57 -12.20
C TRP A 98 -7.23 9.88 -12.46
N LEU A 99 -6.70 10.96 -11.84
CA LEU A 99 -5.27 11.25 -11.90
C LEU A 99 -4.44 10.10 -11.33
N ALA A 100 -4.89 9.50 -10.22
CA ALA A 100 -4.23 8.33 -9.64
C ALA A 100 -4.20 7.13 -10.59
N LEU A 101 -5.31 6.83 -11.28
CA LEU A 101 -5.34 5.74 -12.25
C LEU A 101 -4.31 5.95 -13.37
N VAL A 102 -4.26 7.17 -13.94
CA VAL A 102 -3.23 7.51 -14.95
C VAL A 102 -1.83 7.38 -14.38
N TRP A 103 -1.62 7.87 -13.15
CA TRP A 103 -0.33 7.76 -12.46
C TRP A 103 0.11 6.31 -12.28
N TRP A 104 -0.78 5.41 -11.87
CA TRP A 104 -0.41 4.01 -11.65
C TRP A 104 -0.09 3.24 -12.94
N VAL A 105 -0.70 3.64 -14.07
CA VAL A 105 -0.26 3.16 -15.40
C VAL A 105 1.17 3.65 -15.69
N VAL A 106 1.45 4.93 -15.44
CA VAL A 106 2.83 5.47 -15.57
C VAL A 106 3.78 4.76 -14.62
N GLY A 107 3.40 4.56 -13.36
CA GLY A 107 4.19 3.85 -12.35
C GLY A 107 4.58 2.44 -12.80
N PHE A 108 3.64 1.70 -13.37
CA PHE A 108 3.91 0.39 -13.96
C PHE A 108 4.97 0.47 -15.08
N LEU A 109 4.85 1.45 -15.99
CA LEU A 109 5.81 1.65 -17.08
C LEU A 109 7.20 2.04 -16.55
N LEU A 110 7.28 2.86 -15.48
CA LEU A 110 8.54 3.22 -14.83
C LEU A 110 9.22 1.97 -14.24
N VAL A 111 8.49 1.16 -13.48
CA VAL A 111 9.00 -0.09 -12.92
C VAL A 111 9.49 -1.04 -14.03
N ARG A 112 8.71 -1.18 -15.10
CA ARG A 112 9.04 -2.05 -16.23
C ARG A 112 10.31 -1.62 -16.97
N SER A 113 10.58 -0.30 -17.02
CA SER A 113 11.74 0.28 -17.71
C SER A 113 13.00 0.33 -16.86
N TYR A 114 12.92 0.03 -15.57
CA TYR A 114 14.08 0.11 -14.67
C TYR A 114 15.09 -1.02 -14.93
N PRO A 115 16.42 -0.74 -14.86
CA PRO A 115 17.09 0.53 -14.55
C PRO A 115 17.32 1.45 -15.75
N GLY A 116 17.12 1.00 -17.00
CA GLY A 116 17.46 1.77 -18.20
C GLY A 116 16.68 3.09 -18.32
N GLY A 117 15.45 3.15 -17.78
CA GLY A 117 14.62 4.36 -17.77
C GLY A 117 14.96 5.38 -16.68
N ALA A 118 15.85 5.06 -15.74
CA ALA A 118 16.10 5.86 -14.55
C ALA A 118 16.59 7.30 -14.85
N ALA A 119 17.27 7.52 -15.97
CA ALA A 119 17.70 8.86 -16.38
C ALA A 119 16.55 9.85 -16.58
N ARG A 120 15.32 9.36 -16.88
CA ARG A 120 14.16 10.22 -17.15
C ARG A 120 13.50 10.73 -15.87
N TRP A 121 13.61 10.00 -14.77
CA TRP A 121 12.92 10.29 -13.52
C TRP A 121 13.84 10.36 -12.29
N GLY A 122 15.14 10.11 -12.46
CA GLY A 122 16.13 10.04 -11.38
C GLY A 122 16.46 11.38 -10.71
N SER A 123 15.94 12.52 -11.19
CA SER A 123 16.14 13.82 -10.54
C SER A 123 15.34 13.91 -9.22
N ILE A 124 15.84 14.71 -8.27
CA ILE A 124 15.16 14.94 -6.98
C ILE A 124 13.74 15.50 -7.18
N PRO A 125 13.51 16.54 -8.02
CA PRO A 125 12.17 17.07 -8.24
C PRO A 125 11.20 16.03 -8.83
N ALA A 126 11.66 15.22 -9.79
CA ALA A 126 10.79 14.19 -10.38
C ALA A 126 10.34 13.18 -9.33
N ARG A 127 11.26 12.70 -8.48
CA ARG A 127 10.93 11.77 -7.39
C ARG A 127 10.05 12.40 -6.31
N ALA A 128 10.22 13.70 -6.04
CA ALA A 128 9.34 14.42 -5.12
C ALA A 128 7.92 14.52 -5.69
N VAL A 129 7.76 14.84 -6.99
CA VAL A 129 6.44 14.84 -7.65
C VAL A 129 5.80 13.44 -7.62
N MET A 130 6.57 12.37 -7.85
CA MET A 130 6.07 11.00 -7.71
C MET A 130 5.46 10.75 -6.33
N GLY A 131 6.09 11.26 -5.26
CA GLY A 131 5.57 11.11 -3.90
C GLY A 131 4.21 11.77 -3.70
N LEU A 132 4.01 12.96 -4.23
CA LEU A 132 2.70 13.61 -4.19
C LEU A 132 1.64 12.80 -4.95
N LEU A 133 2.01 12.27 -6.14
CA LEU A 133 1.12 11.44 -6.97
C LEU A 133 0.81 10.08 -6.36
N VAL A 134 1.62 9.58 -5.44
CA VAL A 134 1.41 8.35 -4.66
C VAL A 134 0.59 8.62 -3.41
N LEU A 135 1.01 9.59 -2.60
CA LEU A 135 0.49 9.80 -1.25
C LEU A 135 -0.84 10.55 -1.22
N VAL A 136 -0.96 11.59 -2.04
CA VAL A 136 -2.15 12.45 -2.03
C VAL A 136 -3.41 11.71 -2.49
N PRO A 137 -3.40 10.97 -3.62
CA PRO A 137 -4.58 10.22 -4.03
C PRO A 137 -4.95 9.08 -3.08
N ALA A 138 -3.98 8.48 -2.40
CA ALA A 138 -4.25 7.47 -1.38
C ALA A 138 -5.07 8.04 -0.22
N TRP A 139 -4.70 9.23 0.28
CA TRP A 139 -5.47 9.92 1.32
C TRP A 139 -6.85 10.34 0.84
N VAL A 140 -6.95 10.92 -0.36
CA VAL A 140 -8.23 11.33 -0.95
C VAL A 140 -9.15 10.13 -1.12
N GLY A 141 -8.65 9.02 -1.68
CA GLY A 141 -9.41 7.79 -1.87
C GLY A 141 -9.90 7.19 -0.56
N LEU A 142 -9.05 7.15 0.46
CA LEU A 142 -9.40 6.62 1.77
C LEU A 142 -10.51 7.45 2.45
N ASN A 143 -10.42 8.78 2.37
CA ASN A 143 -11.44 9.65 2.92
C ASN A 143 -12.74 9.62 2.09
N HIS A 144 -12.65 9.47 0.78
CA HIS A 144 -13.81 9.28 -0.09
C HIS A 144 -14.56 7.97 0.25
N LEU A 145 -13.83 6.87 0.50
CA LEU A 145 -14.43 5.64 1.03
C LEU A 145 -15.11 5.84 2.38
N ARG A 146 -14.58 6.73 3.23
CA ARG A 146 -15.08 7.01 4.58
C ARG A 146 -16.37 7.81 4.59
N THR A 147 -16.52 8.76 3.67
CA THR A 147 -17.59 9.78 3.67
C THR A 147 -18.62 9.63 2.56
N GLY A 148 -18.32 8.90 1.50
CA GLY A 148 -19.26 8.62 0.42
C GLY A 148 -20.42 7.73 0.88
N GLY A 149 -21.57 7.86 0.25
CA GLY A 149 -22.70 6.97 0.48
C GLY A 149 -22.45 5.60 -0.14
N PHE A 150 -21.98 4.63 0.65
CA PHE A 150 -21.68 3.29 0.16
C PHE A 150 -22.92 2.39 0.18
N GLN A 151 -23.13 1.65 -0.93
CA GLN A 151 -24.14 0.61 -1.03
C GLN A 151 -23.64 -0.52 -1.94
N PHE A 152 -23.64 -1.75 -1.43
CA PHE A 152 -23.32 -2.96 -2.17
C PHE A 152 -24.10 -4.14 -1.60
N GLY A 153 -24.99 -4.75 -2.39
CA GLY A 153 -25.96 -5.72 -1.87
C GLY A 153 -26.74 -5.11 -0.71
N ASP A 154 -26.81 -5.82 0.40
CA ASP A 154 -27.49 -5.35 1.63
C ASP A 154 -26.59 -4.48 2.54
N SER A 155 -25.32 -4.24 2.15
CA SER A 155 -24.36 -3.50 2.98
C SER A 155 -24.31 -2.01 2.62
N THR A 156 -24.44 -1.15 3.66
CA THR A 156 -24.33 0.30 3.55
C THR A 156 -23.22 0.88 4.46
N ASN A 157 -22.30 0.04 4.96
CA ASN A 157 -21.33 0.42 5.97
C ASN A 157 -19.98 0.82 5.35
N ASN A 158 -19.66 2.10 5.35
CA ASN A 158 -18.40 2.66 4.86
C ASN A 158 -17.15 2.10 5.56
N LEU A 159 -17.26 1.70 6.83
CA LEU A 159 -16.12 1.12 7.54
C LEU A 159 -15.77 -0.26 7.01
N LEU A 160 -16.79 -1.03 6.61
CA LEU A 160 -16.57 -2.35 6.01
C LEU A 160 -15.90 -2.24 4.63
N VAL A 161 -16.20 -1.20 3.84
CA VAL A 161 -15.54 -1.02 2.55
C VAL A 161 -14.07 -0.60 2.69
N ILE A 162 -13.73 0.16 3.73
CA ILE A 162 -12.33 0.47 4.05
C ILE A 162 -11.60 -0.81 4.48
N LEU A 163 -12.21 -1.59 5.37
CA LEU A 163 -11.65 -2.88 5.79
C LEU A 163 -11.50 -3.83 4.59
N TYR A 164 -12.49 -3.84 3.70
CA TYR A 164 -12.47 -4.68 2.51
C TYR A 164 -11.23 -4.40 1.63
N VAL A 165 -10.95 -3.15 1.28
CA VAL A 165 -9.77 -2.82 0.44
C VAL A 165 -8.46 -3.18 1.12
N PHE A 166 -8.36 -3.06 2.45
CA PHE A 166 -7.19 -3.51 3.20
C PHE A 166 -7.05 -5.03 3.14
N CYS A 167 -8.16 -5.75 3.34
CA CYS A 167 -8.19 -7.21 3.22
C CYS A 167 -7.82 -7.69 1.81
N VAL A 168 -8.25 -7.00 0.75
CA VAL A 168 -7.84 -7.32 -0.63
C VAL A 168 -6.31 -7.30 -0.77
N VAL A 169 -5.63 -6.28 -0.23
CA VAL A 169 -4.16 -6.19 -0.26
C VAL A 169 -3.53 -7.30 0.58
N TRP A 170 -4.00 -7.52 1.81
CA TRP A 170 -3.45 -8.56 2.69
C TRP A 170 -3.65 -9.97 2.12
N VAL A 171 -4.83 -10.26 1.56
CA VAL A 171 -5.12 -11.54 0.91
C VAL A 171 -4.26 -11.75 -0.32
N ALA A 172 -4.04 -10.67 -1.11
CA ALA A 172 -3.12 -10.71 -2.25
C ALA A 172 -1.70 -11.06 -1.80
N ASP A 173 -1.19 -10.42 -0.73
CA ASP A 173 0.16 -10.67 -0.20
C ASP A 173 0.30 -12.09 0.38
N ILE A 174 -0.70 -12.57 1.12
CA ILE A 174 -0.72 -13.92 1.67
C ILE A 174 -0.74 -14.95 0.55
N GLY A 175 -1.63 -14.81 -0.43
CA GLY A 175 -1.71 -15.69 -1.60
C GLY A 175 -0.41 -15.68 -2.41
N ALA A 176 0.16 -14.49 -2.60
CA ALA A 176 1.43 -14.33 -3.30
C ALA A 176 2.59 -14.98 -2.56
N TYR A 177 2.63 -14.90 -1.23
CA TYR A 177 3.66 -15.55 -0.43
C TYR A 177 3.64 -17.07 -0.57
N PHE A 178 2.49 -17.71 -0.39
CA PHE A 178 2.38 -19.16 -0.46
C PHE A 178 2.62 -19.69 -1.87
N ALA A 179 2.00 -19.10 -2.89
CA ALA A 179 2.20 -19.53 -4.27
C ALA A 179 3.62 -19.22 -4.77
N GLY A 180 4.17 -18.07 -4.41
CA GLY A 180 5.53 -17.69 -4.75
C GLY A 180 6.57 -18.61 -4.12
N ARG A 181 6.34 -19.04 -2.88
CA ARG A 181 7.22 -20.02 -2.18
C ARG A 181 7.14 -21.40 -2.80
N ALA A 182 5.95 -21.86 -3.17
CA ALA A 182 5.74 -23.21 -3.71
C ALA A 182 6.16 -23.33 -5.19
N PHE A 183 5.85 -22.31 -6.01
CA PHE A 183 5.94 -22.38 -7.47
C PHE A 183 6.78 -21.27 -8.12
N GLY A 184 7.39 -20.38 -7.34
CA GLY A 184 8.00 -19.11 -7.77
C GLY A 184 9.32 -19.23 -8.52
N LYS A 185 9.38 -19.95 -9.64
CA LYS A 185 10.57 -20.08 -10.50
C LYS A 185 10.83 -18.79 -11.31
N ALA A 186 9.84 -18.32 -12.05
CA ALA A 186 9.96 -17.12 -12.89
C ALA A 186 9.81 -15.84 -12.03
N LYS A 187 10.84 -14.98 -12.04
CA LYS A 187 10.86 -13.73 -11.27
C LYS A 187 10.06 -12.63 -11.95
N LEU A 188 9.34 -11.82 -11.18
CA LEU A 188 8.51 -10.73 -11.68
C LEU A 188 9.36 -9.51 -12.08
N ALA A 189 10.20 -9.04 -11.17
CA ALA A 189 11.04 -7.86 -11.36
C ALA A 189 12.42 -8.05 -10.66
N PRO A 190 13.35 -8.84 -11.25
CA PRO A 190 14.57 -9.26 -10.56
C PRO A 190 15.46 -8.11 -10.08
N ARG A 191 15.48 -6.99 -10.83
CA ARG A 191 16.31 -5.81 -10.53
C ARG A 191 15.68 -4.88 -9.49
N VAL A 192 14.39 -5.01 -9.22
CA VAL A 192 13.62 -4.21 -8.27
C VAL A 192 13.39 -5.00 -6.99
N SER A 193 12.74 -6.14 -7.09
CA SER A 193 12.39 -7.03 -5.99
C SER A 193 12.66 -8.49 -6.38
N PRO A 194 13.84 -9.06 -6.07
CA PRO A 194 14.21 -10.42 -6.47
C PRO A 194 13.38 -11.50 -5.79
N GLY A 195 12.67 -11.18 -4.71
CA GLY A 195 11.76 -12.09 -4.01
C GLY A 195 10.47 -12.37 -4.76
N LYS A 196 9.96 -11.38 -5.52
CA LYS A 196 8.67 -11.48 -6.20
C LYS A 196 8.72 -12.37 -7.46
N SER A 197 7.67 -13.17 -7.67
CA SER A 197 7.54 -14.10 -8.79
C SER A 197 6.18 -13.99 -9.47
N TRP A 198 6.10 -14.43 -10.72
CA TRP A 198 4.83 -14.51 -11.45
C TRP A 198 3.85 -15.49 -10.81
N ALA A 199 4.33 -16.62 -10.27
CA ALA A 199 3.49 -17.55 -9.53
C ALA A 199 2.87 -16.87 -8.30
N GLY A 200 3.63 -16.00 -7.62
CA GLY A 200 3.09 -15.19 -6.53
C GLY A 200 1.97 -14.27 -7.00
N VAL A 201 2.14 -13.54 -8.11
CA VAL A 201 1.08 -12.66 -8.64
C VAL A 201 -0.21 -13.45 -8.92
N TRP A 202 -0.11 -14.58 -9.62
CA TRP A 202 -1.27 -15.42 -9.92
C TRP A 202 -1.93 -15.99 -8.66
N GLY A 203 -1.13 -16.47 -7.70
CA GLY A 203 -1.65 -16.97 -6.42
C GLY A 203 -2.36 -15.89 -5.60
N GLY A 204 -1.82 -14.66 -5.59
CA GLY A 204 -2.46 -13.52 -4.96
C GLY A 204 -3.79 -13.15 -5.63
N LEU A 205 -3.83 -13.09 -6.97
CA LEU A 205 -5.05 -12.79 -7.71
C LEU A 205 -6.13 -13.87 -7.52
N ILE A 206 -5.76 -15.15 -7.51
CA ILE A 206 -6.73 -16.23 -7.23
C ILE A 206 -7.30 -16.08 -5.82
N ALA A 207 -6.45 -15.82 -4.81
CA ALA A 207 -6.90 -15.62 -3.44
C ALA A 207 -7.85 -14.41 -3.31
N VAL A 208 -7.53 -13.29 -3.99
CA VAL A 208 -8.38 -12.09 -4.05
C VAL A 208 -9.72 -12.39 -4.73
N GLY A 209 -9.72 -13.13 -5.84
CA GLY A 209 -10.96 -13.52 -6.53
C GLY A 209 -11.87 -14.36 -5.65
N VAL A 210 -11.31 -15.37 -4.97
CA VAL A 210 -12.06 -16.20 -4.00
C VAL A 210 -12.59 -15.33 -2.84
N PHE A 211 -11.77 -14.45 -2.28
CA PHE A 211 -12.19 -13.53 -1.22
C PHE A 211 -13.35 -12.64 -1.66
N ALA A 212 -13.27 -12.05 -2.86
CA ALA A 212 -14.33 -11.19 -3.39
C ALA A 212 -15.66 -11.96 -3.57
N VAL A 213 -15.61 -13.20 -4.08
CA VAL A 213 -16.81 -14.06 -4.18
C VAL A 213 -17.41 -14.33 -2.80
N VAL A 214 -16.59 -14.69 -1.81
CA VAL A 214 -17.07 -14.95 -0.43
C VAL A 214 -17.78 -13.73 0.14
N ILE A 215 -17.18 -12.53 0.00
CA ILE A 215 -17.76 -11.28 0.49
C ILE A 215 -19.06 -10.94 -0.25
N SER A 216 -19.13 -11.16 -1.57
CA SER A 216 -20.37 -10.96 -2.35
C SER A 216 -21.52 -11.84 -1.85
N VAL A 217 -21.25 -13.11 -1.58
CA VAL A 217 -22.26 -14.03 -1.01
C VAL A 217 -22.72 -13.56 0.37
N LEU A 218 -21.79 -13.13 1.23
CA LEU A 218 -22.12 -12.60 2.57
C LEU A 218 -22.91 -11.29 2.53
N ALA A 219 -22.72 -10.48 1.48
CA ALA A 219 -23.45 -9.23 1.26
C ALA A 219 -24.78 -9.43 0.50
N SER A 220 -25.18 -10.67 0.18
CA SER A 220 -26.36 -10.98 -0.61
C SER A 220 -26.38 -10.29 -1.99
N ALA A 221 -25.19 -10.09 -2.56
CA ALA A 221 -25.03 -9.45 -3.87
C ALA A 221 -25.52 -10.36 -5.00
N ASP A 222 -26.05 -9.76 -6.05
CA ASP A 222 -26.45 -10.50 -7.25
C ASP A 222 -25.24 -10.96 -8.09
N THR A 223 -25.52 -11.71 -9.16
CA THR A 223 -24.44 -12.26 -10.01
C THR A 223 -23.63 -11.16 -10.72
N VAL A 224 -24.27 -10.07 -11.13
CA VAL A 224 -23.60 -8.96 -11.83
C VAL A 224 -22.73 -8.19 -10.85
N GLU A 225 -23.26 -7.85 -9.68
CA GLU A 225 -22.54 -7.22 -8.58
C GLU A 225 -21.32 -8.05 -8.17
N THR A 226 -21.49 -9.38 -8.04
CA THR A 226 -20.39 -10.31 -7.73
C THR A 226 -19.29 -10.26 -8.77
N LEU A 227 -19.62 -10.35 -10.06
CA LEU A 227 -18.64 -10.29 -11.14
C LEU A 227 -17.89 -8.95 -11.17
N LEU A 228 -18.61 -7.84 -10.97
CA LEU A 228 -18.02 -6.51 -10.94
C LEU A 228 -17.12 -6.31 -9.72
N LEU A 229 -17.51 -6.82 -8.53
CA LEU A 229 -16.65 -6.76 -7.34
C LEU A 229 -15.38 -7.61 -7.52
N VAL A 230 -15.51 -8.81 -8.09
CA VAL A 230 -14.35 -9.65 -8.41
C VAL A 230 -13.40 -8.90 -9.36
N LEU A 231 -13.92 -8.31 -10.43
CA LEU A 231 -13.09 -7.56 -11.38
C LEU A 231 -12.40 -6.35 -10.72
N ALA A 232 -13.14 -5.54 -9.96
CA ALA A 232 -12.59 -4.40 -9.22
C ALA A 232 -11.51 -4.83 -8.25
N SER A 233 -11.72 -5.95 -7.54
CA SER A 233 -10.76 -6.50 -6.57
C SER A 233 -9.51 -7.06 -7.24
N LEU A 234 -9.63 -7.74 -8.38
CA LEU A 234 -8.49 -8.23 -9.15
C LEU A 234 -7.63 -7.08 -9.68
N VAL A 235 -8.25 -6.03 -10.21
CA VAL A 235 -7.54 -4.82 -10.66
C VAL A 235 -6.84 -4.16 -9.46
N THR A 236 -7.52 -4.02 -8.33
CA THR A 236 -6.96 -3.47 -7.09
C THR A 236 -5.76 -4.28 -6.60
N GLY A 237 -5.88 -5.60 -6.55
CA GLY A 237 -4.78 -6.49 -6.16
C GLY A 237 -3.60 -6.44 -7.12
N LEU A 238 -3.85 -6.30 -8.43
CA LEU A 238 -2.77 -6.14 -9.42
C LEU A 238 -2.04 -4.80 -9.23
N VAL A 239 -2.78 -3.71 -9.04
CA VAL A 239 -2.20 -2.37 -8.86
C VAL A 239 -1.47 -2.27 -7.52
N SER A 240 -1.91 -2.96 -6.46
CA SER A 240 -1.18 -3.03 -5.18
C SER A 240 0.26 -3.56 -5.35
N VAL A 241 0.44 -4.56 -6.22
CA VAL A 241 1.78 -5.07 -6.57
C VAL A 241 2.64 -3.99 -7.23
N VAL A 242 2.04 -3.12 -8.06
CA VAL A 242 2.76 -2.01 -8.70
C VAL A 242 3.19 -0.97 -7.65
N GLY A 243 2.37 -0.71 -6.62
CA GLY A 243 2.69 0.19 -5.51
C GLY A 243 3.98 -0.22 -4.80
N ASP A 244 4.04 -1.46 -4.29
CA ASP A 244 5.23 -2.02 -3.65
C ASP A 244 6.44 -2.05 -4.62
N LEU A 245 6.25 -2.40 -5.90
CA LEU A 245 7.35 -2.39 -6.86
C LEU A 245 7.87 -0.98 -7.13
N LEU A 246 7.01 0.05 -7.17
CA LEU A 246 7.43 1.44 -7.38
C LEU A 246 8.28 1.92 -6.20
N GLU A 247 7.84 1.69 -4.98
CA GLU A 247 8.62 2.03 -3.78
C GLU A 247 9.94 1.24 -3.73
N SER A 248 9.88 -0.07 -3.98
CA SER A 248 11.06 -0.93 -4.06
C SER A 248 12.06 -0.42 -5.12
N MET A 249 11.59 0.02 -6.28
CA MET A 249 12.43 0.59 -7.34
C MET A 249 13.18 1.85 -6.86
N LEU A 250 12.49 2.77 -6.17
CA LEU A 250 13.10 3.97 -5.61
C LEU A 250 14.12 3.63 -4.53
N LYS A 251 13.83 2.65 -3.66
CA LYS A 251 14.80 2.15 -2.66
C LYS A 251 16.06 1.60 -3.34
N ARG A 252 15.94 0.81 -4.42
CA ARG A 252 17.10 0.31 -5.18
C ARG A 252 17.88 1.44 -5.85
N PHE A 253 17.18 2.41 -6.45
CA PHE A 253 17.82 3.57 -7.07
C PHE A 253 18.61 4.40 -6.04
N ARG A 254 18.12 4.51 -4.80
CA ARG A 254 18.79 5.22 -3.69
C ARG A 254 19.83 4.36 -2.96
N GLY A 255 19.97 3.07 -3.28
CA GLY A 255 20.88 2.16 -2.57
C GLY A 255 20.48 1.87 -1.14
N ILE A 256 19.20 2.06 -0.77
CA ILE A 256 18.67 1.78 0.55
C ILE A 256 17.70 0.58 0.51
N LYS A 257 17.41 -0.01 1.66
CA LYS A 257 16.49 -1.14 1.79
C LYS A 257 15.14 -0.73 2.36
N ASP A 258 15.14 0.07 3.41
CA ASP A 258 13.95 0.53 4.12
C ASP A 258 13.82 2.05 3.95
N SER A 259 12.60 2.58 3.90
CA SER A 259 12.34 4.03 3.73
C SER A 259 12.84 4.85 4.91
N SER A 260 12.74 4.27 6.11
CA SER A 260 13.26 4.80 7.38
C SER A 260 13.40 3.69 8.43
N GLN A 261 13.69 4.08 9.67
CA GLN A 261 13.67 3.21 10.85
C GLN A 261 12.65 3.70 11.89
N LEU A 262 11.59 4.38 11.44
CA LEU A 262 10.59 4.97 12.32
C LEU A 262 9.83 3.90 13.12
N LEU A 263 9.58 2.73 12.52
CA LEU A 263 8.90 1.61 13.16
C LEU A 263 9.93 0.53 13.55
N PRO A 264 10.28 0.39 14.83
CA PRO A 264 11.29 -0.57 15.28
C PRO A 264 10.97 -2.00 14.80
N GLY A 265 11.92 -2.62 14.08
CA GLY A 265 11.77 -3.95 13.50
C GLY A 265 10.87 -4.05 12.25
N HIS A 266 10.23 -2.95 11.83
CA HIS A 266 9.31 -2.91 10.68
C HIS A 266 9.73 -1.96 9.55
N GLY A 267 10.81 -1.17 9.73
CA GLY A 267 11.23 -0.16 8.76
C GLY A 267 10.45 1.14 8.89
N GLY A 268 10.06 1.74 7.80
CA GLY A 268 9.25 2.96 7.77
C GLY A 268 7.74 2.72 7.67
N ILE A 269 6.99 3.80 7.77
CA ILE A 269 5.55 3.84 7.49
C ILE A 269 5.29 3.52 6.01
N MET A 270 6.09 4.11 5.10
CA MET A 270 5.98 3.84 3.67
C MET A 270 6.11 2.36 3.35
N ASP A 271 7.07 1.66 3.98
CA ASP A 271 7.25 0.20 3.84
C ASP A 271 6.02 -0.63 4.27
N ARG A 272 5.01 -0.02 4.89
CA ARG A 272 3.77 -0.66 5.37
C ARG A 272 2.54 -0.26 4.58
N ILE A 273 2.57 0.87 3.90
CA ILE A 273 1.43 1.39 3.15
C ILE A 273 1.66 1.45 1.64
N ASP A 274 2.83 1.10 1.15
CA ASP A 274 3.23 1.15 -0.26
C ASP A 274 2.19 0.52 -1.21
N SER A 275 1.76 -0.70 -0.94
CA SER A 275 0.71 -1.41 -1.68
C SER A 275 -0.65 -0.71 -1.55
N LEU A 276 -0.99 -0.22 -0.35
CA LEU A 276 -2.25 0.47 -0.07
C LEU A 276 -2.34 1.81 -0.79
N THR A 277 -1.22 2.52 -0.97
CA THR A 277 -1.22 3.81 -1.69
C THR A 277 -1.67 3.66 -3.14
N ALA A 278 -1.48 2.49 -3.73
CA ALA A 278 -1.94 2.17 -5.07
C ALA A 278 -3.37 1.58 -5.07
N ALA A 279 -3.63 0.66 -4.17
CA ALA A 279 -4.88 -0.07 -4.09
C ALA A 279 -6.08 0.85 -3.78
N ILE A 280 -5.94 1.72 -2.76
CA ILE A 280 -7.05 2.55 -2.26
C ILE A 280 -7.64 3.46 -3.33
N PRO A 281 -6.87 4.33 -4.03
CA PRO A 281 -7.48 5.24 -5.01
C PRO A 281 -8.09 4.51 -6.21
N VAL A 282 -7.49 3.40 -6.64
CA VAL A 282 -8.01 2.61 -7.77
C VAL A 282 -9.29 1.89 -7.38
N PHE A 283 -9.36 1.29 -6.21
CA PHE A 283 -10.57 0.67 -5.71
C PHE A 283 -11.69 1.70 -5.48
N ALA A 284 -11.38 2.84 -4.84
CA ALA A 284 -12.34 3.91 -4.63
C ALA A 284 -12.93 4.43 -5.95
N LEU A 285 -12.09 4.64 -6.97
CA LEU A 285 -12.55 5.00 -8.30
C LEU A 285 -13.48 3.92 -8.88
N ALA A 286 -13.08 2.66 -8.84
CA ALA A 286 -13.83 1.55 -9.41
C ALA A 286 -15.25 1.49 -8.82
N ILE A 287 -15.40 1.47 -7.49
CA ILE A 287 -16.73 1.36 -6.86
C ILE A 287 -17.56 2.64 -7.03
N THR A 288 -16.92 3.81 -7.20
CA THR A 288 -17.64 5.05 -7.54
C THR A 288 -18.19 4.97 -8.96
N GLN A 289 -17.42 4.48 -9.93
CA GLN A 289 -17.88 4.33 -11.31
C GLN A 289 -18.95 3.24 -11.46
N LEU A 290 -18.95 2.24 -10.57
CA LEU A 290 -20.00 1.21 -10.50
C LEU A 290 -21.29 1.70 -9.81
N GLY A 291 -21.29 2.93 -9.27
CA GLY A 291 -22.44 3.51 -8.57
C GLY A 291 -22.63 3.00 -7.14
N TRP A 292 -21.66 2.23 -6.60
CA TRP A 292 -21.73 1.72 -5.22
C TRP A 292 -21.23 2.71 -4.15
N LEU A 293 -20.59 3.77 -4.58
CA LEU A 293 -20.13 4.85 -3.71
C LEU A 293 -20.59 6.19 -4.30
N ALA A 294 -21.54 6.85 -3.64
CA ALA A 294 -22.00 8.16 -4.05
C ALA A 294 -20.91 9.20 -3.77
N THR A 295 -20.82 10.21 -4.65
CA THR A 295 -19.91 11.33 -4.46
C THR A 295 -20.40 12.16 -3.26
N GLY A 296 -19.78 11.92 -2.10
CA GLY A 296 -20.01 12.73 -0.90
C GLY A 296 -19.24 14.04 -0.99
N HIS A 297 -19.82 15.10 -0.40
CA HIS A 297 -19.06 16.30 -0.04
C HIS A 297 -18.45 16.08 1.35
N TRP A 298 -17.22 16.56 1.54
CA TRP A 298 -16.46 16.49 2.80
C TRP A 298 -17.18 17.25 3.93
#